data_174c3d8135611e3419dfc075d7f84259
#
_entry.id   174c3d8135611e3419dfc075d7f84259
#
_cell.length_a   1.000
_cell.length_b   1.000
_cell.length_c   1.000
_cell.angle_alpha   90.00
_cell.angle_beta   90.00
_cell.angle_gamma   90.00
#
_symmetry.space_group_name_H-M   'P 1'
#
loop_
_entity.id
_entity.type
_entity.pdbx_description
1 polymer ?
#
loop_
_entity_poly.entity_id
_entity_poly.type
_entity_poly.pdbx_seq_one_letter_code
_entity_poly.pdbx_strand_id
1 'polypeptide(L)'
;KGLGDSGNKEVECLVSASAIGIYPDSKCDYYEESETKLDDGFLGEVVSKWEAEADTFEKLGVDVAKIRIGLVLSRDGGALPKMALPVKNFIGAPIGSGDQWQSWIHIEDLAQMFAFAVENNLQGTYNGVAPNPVTNTKLTKELARVLDRPLWMPNVPAFVLKVVLGKMSTLLLASQRVSNKKIEEEGFAFQYTNVCQALKSIYTSEEEGV
;
A
#
# COMPACT_ATOMS: atom_id res chain seq x y z
N LYS A 1 18.62 3.00 -21.77
CA LYS A 1 19.88 2.97 -22.57
C LYS A 1 21.05 3.26 -21.65
N GLY A 2 21.54 2.34 -20.86
CA GLY A 2 22.67 2.57 -19.97
C GLY A 2 23.14 1.35 -19.18
N LEU A 3 22.33 0.31 -19.05
CA LEU A 3 22.66 -0.87 -18.27
C LEU A 3 23.31 -2.01 -19.07
N GLY A 4 23.20 -1.98 -20.40
CA GLY A 4 23.75 -3.03 -21.29
C GLY A 4 25.12 -2.76 -21.88
N ASP A 5 25.76 -1.61 -21.62
CA ASP A 5 26.97 -1.18 -22.34
C ASP A 5 28.23 -0.98 -21.47
N SER A 6 28.11 -1.17 -20.16
CA SER A 6 29.26 -1.14 -19.26
C SER A 6 29.66 -2.57 -18.91
N GLY A 7 30.73 -3.07 -19.53
CA GLY A 7 31.31 -4.40 -19.33
C GLY A 7 31.80 -4.68 -17.90
N ASN A 8 30.97 -4.46 -16.90
CA ASN A 8 31.24 -4.78 -15.51
C ASN A 8 29.96 -4.97 -14.71
N LYS A 9 29.72 -6.19 -14.26
CA LYS A 9 28.61 -6.73 -13.50
C LYS A 9 27.25 -6.59 -14.17
N GLU A 10 26.79 -7.68 -14.70
CA GLU A 10 25.41 -7.85 -15.14
C GLU A 10 24.47 -7.56 -13.95
N VAL A 11 23.45 -6.76 -14.19
CA VAL A 11 22.34 -6.59 -13.24
C VAL A 11 21.55 -7.90 -13.30
N GLU A 12 21.51 -8.65 -12.21
CA GLU A 12 20.88 -9.96 -12.17
C GLU A 12 19.38 -9.84 -11.92
N CYS A 13 18.96 -8.90 -11.08
CA CYS A 13 17.54 -8.69 -10.76
C CYS A 13 17.14 -7.22 -10.71
N LEU A 14 15.87 -6.95 -10.99
CA LEU A 14 15.19 -5.67 -10.83
C LEU A 14 13.95 -5.86 -9.96
N VAL A 15 13.89 -5.21 -8.81
CA VAL A 15 12.66 -5.15 -8.01
C VAL A 15 12.01 -3.79 -8.20
N SER A 16 10.88 -3.77 -8.90
CA SER A 16 10.14 -2.55 -9.25
C SER A 16 8.97 -2.31 -8.29
N ALA A 17 8.82 -1.08 -7.82
CA ALA A 17 7.60 -0.65 -7.17
C ALA A 17 6.47 -0.56 -8.18
N SER A 18 5.30 -1.09 -7.79
CA SER A 18 4.03 -0.98 -8.49
C SER A 18 2.95 -0.60 -7.46
N ALA A 19 1.68 -0.63 -7.81
CA ALA A 19 0.61 -0.25 -6.89
C ALA A 19 -0.63 -1.14 -7.04
N ILE A 20 -1.34 -1.38 -5.93
CA ILE A 20 -2.64 -2.08 -5.95
C ILE A 20 -3.71 -1.30 -6.72
N GLY A 21 -3.47 -0.02 -7.04
CA GLY A 21 -4.35 0.80 -7.88
C GLY A 21 -4.60 0.25 -9.29
N ILE A 22 -3.93 -0.84 -9.67
CA ILE A 22 -4.21 -1.62 -10.87
C ILE A 22 -5.50 -2.44 -10.75
N TYR A 23 -5.93 -2.77 -9.53
CA TYR A 23 -7.15 -3.53 -9.30
C TYR A 23 -8.38 -2.61 -9.31
N PRO A 24 -9.54 -3.09 -9.80
CA PRO A 24 -10.77 -2.30 -9.79
C PRO A 24 -11.24 -1.92 -8.38
N ASP A 25 -12.01 -0.84 -8.29
CA ASP A 25 -12.72 -0.46 -7.06
C ASP A 25 -13.87 -1.45 -6.78
N SER A 26 -13.77 -2.22 -5.70
CA SER A 26 -14.83 -3.16 -5.30
C SER A 26 -14.84 -3.36 -3.78
N LYS A 27 -16.03 -3.39 -3.22
CA LYS A 27 -16.24 -3.74 -1.80
C LYS A 27 -16.38 -5.24 -1.55
N CYS A 28 -16.63 -6.01 -2.62
CA CYS A 28 -16.96 -7.43 -2.53
C CYS A 28 -15.82 -8.34 -2.95
N ASP A 29 -15.00 -7.88 -3.91
CA ASP A 29 -13.96 -8.71 -4.50
C ASP A 29 -12.70 -8.77 -3.61
N TYR A 30 -11.99 -9.90 -3.73
CA TYR A 30 -10.71 -10.13 -3.09
C TYR A 30 -9.70 -10.45 -4.19
N TYR A 31 -8.72 -9.55 -4.39
CA TYR A 31 -7.82 -9.60 -5.53
C TYR A 31 -6.54 -10.35 -5.22
N GLU A 32 -6.14 -11.19 -6.13
CA GLU A 32 -4.85 -11.88 -6.17
C GLU A 32 -4.02 -11.39 -7.37
N GLU A 33 -2.75 -11.74 -7.41
CA GLU A 33 -1.84 -11.33 -8.49
C GLU A 33 -2.23 -11.88 -9.86
N SER A 34 -2.97 -12.99 -9.87
CA SER A 34 -3.51 -13.64 -11.07
C SER A 34 -4.73 -12.93 -11.68
N GLU A 35 -5.25 -11.88 -11.04
CA GLU A 35 -6.41 -11.15 -11.53
C GLU A 35 -6.14 -10.54 -12.92
N THR A 36 -7.02 -10.86 -13.85
CA THR A 36 -6.93 -10.41 -15.25
C THR A 36 -7.75 -9.16 -15.54
N LYS A 37 -8.79 -8.91 -14.73
CA LYS A 37 -9.60 -7.71 -14.84
C LYS A 37 -8.90 -6.57 -14.10
N LEU A 38 -8.28 -5.68 -14.85
CA LEU A 38 -7.61 -4.50 -14.30
C LEU A 38 -8.53 -3.29 -14.31
N ASP A 39 -8.20 -2.30 -13.47
CA ASP A 39 -8.89 -1.00 -13.48
C ASP A 39 -8.68 -0.31 -14.84
N ASP A 40 -9.75 0.16 -15.45
CA ASP A 40 -9.75 0.89 -16.72
C ASP A 40 -9.63 2.42 -16.54
N GLY A 41 -9.50 2.87 -15.31
CA GLY A 41 -9.30 4.27 -14.96
C GLY A 41 -7.85 4.72 -15.08
N PHE A 42 -7.65 6.00 -14.79
CA PHE A 42 -6.33 6.65 -14.88
C PHE A 42 -5.23 5.91 -14.08
N LEU A 43 -5.57 5.42 -12.89
CA LEU A 43 -4.58 4.73 -12.03
C LEU A 43 -4.19 3.38 -12.61
N GLY A 44 -5.16 2.59 -13.04
CA GLY A 44 -4.91 1.31 -13.68
C GLY A 44 -4.07 1.45 -14.96
N GLU A 45 -4.35 2.47 -15.78
CA GLU A 45 -3.56 2.76 -16.97
C GLU A 45 -2.10 3.12 -16.63
N VAL A 46 -1.88 3.97 -15.62
CA VAL A 46 -0.52 4.37 -15.20
C VAL A 46 0.25 3.18 -14.66
N VAL A 47 -0.37 2.39 -13.76
CA VAL A 47 0.29 1.23 -13.16
C VAL A 47 0.59 0.17 -14.22
N SER A 48 -0.34 -0.10 -15.14
CA SER A 48 -0.11 -1.03 -16.24
C SER A 48 1.08 -0.64 -17.12
N LYS A 49 1.25 0.66 -17.40
CA LYS A 49 2.41 1.16 -18.13
C LYS A 49 3.71 0.99 -17.35
N TRP A 50 3.70 1.24 -16.04
CA TRP A 50 4.88 1.02 -15.20
C TRP A 50 5.30 -0.45 -15.19
N GLU A 51 4.34 -1.36 -15.02
CA GLU A 51 4.63 -2.80 -15.03
C GLU A 51 5.16 -3.24 -16.40
N ALA A 52 4.57 -2.76 -17.50
CA ALA A 52 5.02 -3.07 -18.85
C ALA A 52 6.44 -2.55 -19.12
N GLU A 53 6.82 -1.38 -18.62
CA GLU A 53 8.19 -0.88 -18.74
C GLU A 53 9.18 -1.72 -17.92
N ALA A 54 8.80 -2.15 -16.71
CA ALA A 54 9.63 -3.06 -15.92
C ALA A 54 9.84 -4.40 -16.64
N ASP A 55 8.80 -4.96 -17.27
CA ASP A 55 8.88 -6.22 -18.02
C ASP A 55 9.83 -6.16 -19.24
N THR A 56 10.16 -4.96 -19.70
CA THR A 56 11.16 -4.83 -20.81
C THR A 56 12.54 -5.30 -20.40
N PHE A 57 12.89 -5.29 -19.12
CA PHE A 57 14.18 -5.74 -18.60
C PHE A 57 14.34 -7.26 -18.67
N GLU A 58 13.25 -8.03 -18.66
CA GLU A 58 13.29 -9.48 -18.88
C GLU A 58 13.93 -9.84 -20.24
N LYS A 59 13.70 -9.00 -21.25
CA LYS A 59 14.31 -9.16 -22.59
C LYS A 59 15.84 -8.98 -22.58
N LEU A 60 16.38 -8.40 -21.53
CA LEU A 60 17.82 -8.23 -21.31
C LEU A 60 18.40 -9.35 -20.43
N GLY A 61 17.61 -10.36 -20.06
CA GLY A 61 18.03 -11.46 -19.20
C GLY A 61 18.05 -11.09 -17.72
N VAL A 62 17.36 -10.02 -17.31
CA VAL A 62 17.25 -9.57 -15.91
C VAL A 62 15.98 -10.15 -15.30
N ASP A 63 16.09 -10.76 -14.12
CA ASP A 63 14.94 -11.22 -13.36
C ASP A 63 14.15 -10.03 -12.83
N VAL A 64 12.84 -9.97 -13.08
CA VAL A 64 11.99 -8.84 -12.73
C VAL A 64 10.95 -9.25 -11.69
N ALA A 65 10.99 -8.61 -10.52
CA ALA A 65 9.91 -8.66 -9.53
C ALA A 65 9.18 -7.32 -9.46
N LYS A 66 7.85 -7.35 -9.40
CA LYS A 66 6.99 -6.16 -9.26
C LYS A 66 6.22 -6.26 -7.96
N ILE A 67 6.36 -5.27 -7.09
CA ILE A 67 5.64 -5.23 -5.82
C ILE A 67 4.50 -4.22 -5.92
N ARG A 68 3.25 -4.70 -5.98
CA ARG A 68 2.02 -3.89 -5.98
C ARG A 68 1.73 -3.42 -4.57
N ILE A 69 2.15 -2.22 -4.27
CA ILE A 69 2.14 -1.64 -2.94
C ILE A 69 0.74 -1.13 -2.59
N GLY A 70 0.26 -1.49 -1.39
CA GLY A 70 -0.97 -0.97 -0.79
C GLY A 70 -0.79 0.35 -0.06
N LEU A 71 -1.68 0.62 0.91
CA LEU A 71 -1.59 1.81 1.75
C LEU A 71 -0.42 1.67 2.73
N VAL A 72 0.67 2.39 2.49
CA VAL A 72 1.84 2.38 3.36
C VAL A 72 1.56 3.16 4.65
N LEU A 73 1.72 2.49 5.79
CA LEU A 73 1.67 3.11 7.11
C LEU A 73 3.08 3.52 7.52
N SER A 74 3.34 4.83 7.51
CA SER A 74 4.60 5.45 7.92
C SER A 74 4.31 6.77 8.61
N ARG A 75 5.18 7.15 9.57
CA ARG A 75 5.11 8.42 10.27
C ARG A 75 5.55 9.60 9.41
N ASP A 76 6.61 9.41 8.63
CA ASP A 76 7.34 10.50 7.98
C ASP A 76 6.82 10.83 6.58
N GLY A 77 5.84 10.05 6.08
CA GLY A 77 5.33 10.29 4.74
C GLY A 77 4.06 9.51 4.39
N GLY A 78 3.61 9.71 3.15
CA GLY A 78 2.43 9.03 2.61
C GLY A 78 1.10 9.55 3.14
N ALA A 79 0.13 8.65 3.27
CA ALA A 79 -1.24 9.00 3.64
C ALA A 79 -1.45 9.11 5.16
N LEU A 80 -0.73 8.32 5.97
CA LEU A 80 -0.98 8.21 7.41
C LEU A 80 -0.86 9.55 8.15
N PRO A 81 0.18 10.41 7.95
CA PRO A 81 0.24 11.73 8.61
C PRO A 81 -0.94 12.62 8.26
N LYS A 82 -1.44 12.56 7.02
CA LYS A 82 -2.60 13.33 6.56
C LYS A 82 -3.89 12.82 7.20
N MET A 83 -4.02 11.52 7.43
CA MET A 83 -5.14 10.92 8.16
C MET A 83 -5.07 11.22 9.66
N ALA A 84 -3.87 11.25 10.24
CA ALA A 84 -3.65 11.53 11.66
C ALA A 84 -3.91 13.00 12.02
N LEU A 85 -3.63 13.94 11.13
CA LEU A 85 -3.76 15.38 11.39
C LEU A 85 -5.17 15.78 11.86
N PRO A 86 -6.28 15.45 11.17
CA PRO A 86 -7.62 15.76 11.67
C PRO A 86 -7.94 15.00 12.97
N VAL A 87 -7.46 13.77 13.16
CA VAL A 87 -7.65 13.02 14.40
C VAL A 87 -6.96 13.72 15.57
N LYS A 88 -5.71 14.14 15.42
CA LYS A 88 -4.95 14.90 16.43
C LYS A 88 -5.66 16.21 16.82
N ASN A 89 -6.36 16.82 15.87
CA ASN A 89 -7.11 18.07 16.09
C ASN A 89 -8.57 17.86 16.50
N PHE A 90 -8.97 16.65 16.95
CA PHE A 90 -10.31 16.32 17.44
C PHE A 90 -11.43 16.43 16.40
N ILE A 91 -11.12 16.51 15.12
CA ILE A 91 -12.06 16.56 14.00
C ILE A 91 -11.92 15.34 13.08
N GLY A 92 -11.26 14.28 13.57
CA GLY A 92 -11.10 13.03 12.84
C GLY A 92 -12.44 12.33 12.62
N ALA A 93 -12.63 11.78 11.44
CA ALA A 93 -13.81 10.98 11.08
C ALA A 93 -13.47 10.00 9.95
N PRO A 94 -14.19 8.88 9.84
CA PRO A 94 -14.12 8.02 8.68
C PRO A 94 -14.51 8.77 7.40
N ILE A 95 -13.97 8.34 6.28
CA ILE A 95 -14.12 8.99 4.97
C ILE A 95 -15.20 8.26 4.16
N GLY A 96 -16.08 9.00 3.48
CA GLY A 96 -17.16 8.44 2.67
C GLY A 96 -18.10 7.57 3.49
N SER A 97 -18.40 6.36 3.03
CA SER A 97 -19.19 5.39 3.80
C SER A 97 -18.37 4.77 4.96
N GLY A 98 -17.05 4.80 4.85
CA GLY A 98 -16.15 4.14 5.80
C GLY A 98 -16.00 2.63 5.60
N ASP A 99 -16.77 2.04 4.65
CA ASP A 99 -16.78 0.59 4.40
C ASP A 99 -15.73 0.15 3.37
N GLN A 100 -15.09 1.11 2.69
CA GLN A 100 -14.07 0.81 1.71
C GLN A 100 -12.88 0.10 2.36
N TRP A 101 -12.44 -0.98 1.71
CA TRP A 101 -11.29 -1.75 2.14
C TRP A 101 -9.99 -1.00 1.90
N GLN A 102 -9.15 -1.03 2.92
CA GLN A 102 -7.79 -0.50 2.89
C GLN A 102 -6.82 -1.68 3.09
N SER A 103 -6.19 -2.11 2.00
CA SER A 103 -5.08 -3.05 2.05
C SER A 103 -3.82 -2.25 2.38
N TRP A 104 -3.36 -2.38 3.61
CA TRP A 104 -2.27 -1.61 4.19
C TRP A 104 -1.00 -2.45 4.34
N ILE A 105 0.14 -1.79 4.51
CA ILE A 105 1.41 -2.42 4.90
C ILE A 105 2.21 -1.45 5.79
N HIS A 106 2.92 -1.98 6.78
CA HIS A 106 3.87 -1.19 7.56
C HIS A 106 5.11 -0.87 6.73
N ILE A 107 5.70 0.31 6.90
CA ILE A 107 6.86 0.73 6.12
C ILE A 107 8.07 -0.20 6.27
N GLU A 108 8.29 -0.75 7.48
CA GLU A 108 9.37 -1.70 7.74
C GLU A 108 9.12 -3.03 7.01
N ASP A 109 7.90 -3.58 7.06
CA ASP A 109 7.57 -4.80 6.31
C ASP A 109 7.73 -4.59 4.82
N LEU A 110 7.35 -3.41 4.31
CA LEU A 110 7.56 -3.08 2.89
C LEU A 110 9.04 -3.05 2.53
N ALA A 111 9.86 -2.40 3.35
CA ALA A 111 11.31 -2.34 3.13
C ALA A 111 11.94 -3.74 3.18
N GLN A 112 11.54 -4.57 4.16
CA GLN A 112 11.99 -5.95 4.25
C GLN A 112 11.53 -6.80 3.07
N MET A 113 10.32 -6.57 2.55
CA MET A 113 9.81 -7.28 1.37
C MET A 113 10.64 -6.96 0.12
N PHE A 114 11.07 -5.71 -0.07
CA PHE A 114 11.98 -5.36 -1.16
C PHE A 114 13.35 -6.05 -1.01
N ALA A 115 13.93 -6.06 0.21
CA ALA A 115 15.18 -6.75 0.49
C ALA A 115 15.04 -8.26 0.24
N PHE A 116 13.95 -8.87 0.75
CA PHE A 116 13.64 -10.28 0.57
C PHE A 116 13.52 -10.65 -0.93
N ALA A 117 12.86 -9.80 -1.72
CA ALA A 117 12.71 -10.03 -3.16
C ALA A 117 14.06 -10.02 -3.89
N VAL A 118 14.98 -9.14 -3.50
CA VAL A 118 16.36 -9.12 -4.05
C VAL A 118 17.15 -10.33 -3.60
N GLU A 119 17.14 -10.64 -2.30
CA GLU A 119 17.94 -11.73 -1.71
C GLU A 119 17.52 -13.12 -2.22
N ASN A 120 16.25 -13.29 -2.57
CA ASN A 120 15.70 -14.56 -3.05
C ASN A 120 15.50 -14.59 -4.58
N ASN A 121 15.97 -13.58 -5.31
CA ASN A 121 15.82 -13.46 -6.77
C ASN A 121 14.38 -13.71 -7.22
N LEU A 122 13.40 -13.08 -6.54
CA LEU A 122 12.00 -13.26 -6.87
C LEU A 122 11.68 -12.75 -8.26
N GLN A 123 10.75 -13.42 -8.94
CA GLN A 123 10.30 -13.08 -10.29
C GLN A 123 8.77 -12.95 -10.33
N GLY A 124 8.29 -12.07 -11.22
CA GLY A 124 6.86 -11.84 -11.43
C GLY A 124 6.26 -10.80 -10.50
N THR A 125 4.98 -10.91 -10.21
CA THR A 125 4.23 -9.87 -9.47
C THR A 125 3.84 -10.37 -8.10
N TYR A 126 3.97 -9.48 -7.09
CA TYR A 126 3.61 -9.74 -5.68
C TYR A 126 2.83 -8.56 -5.11
N ASN A 127 1.84 -8.84 -4.27
CA ASN A 127 1.10 -7.80 -3.56
C ASN A 127 1.81 -7.42 -2.26
N GLY A 128 2.25 -6.17 -2.17
CA GLY A 128 2.87 -5.56 -0.99
C GLY A 128 1.82 -5.04 -0.02
N VAL A 129 1.09 -5.95 0.63
CA VAL A 129 0.03 -5.66 1.60
C VAL A 129 0.12 -6.61 2.79
N ALA A 130 -0.22 -6.13 3.98
CA ALA A 130 -0.29 -6.95 5.18
C ALA A 130 -1.46 -7.96 5.13
N PRO A 131 -1.39 -9.09 5.89
CA PRO A 131 -2.37 -10.18 5.82
C PRO A 131 -3.82 -9.80 6.11
N ASN A 132 -4.05 -8.75 6.89
CA ASN A 132 -5.37 -8.39 7.40
C ASN A 132 -5.80 -7.01 6.93
N PRO A 133 -6.36 -6.88 5.71
CA PRO A 133 -6.95 -5.61 5.26
C PRO A 133 -8.09 -5.19 6.18
N VAL A 134 -8.28 -3.89 6.33
CA VAL A 134 -9.31 -3.32 7.22
C VAL A 134 -10.18 -2.31 6.47
N THR A 135 -11.37 -2.03 6.99
CA THR A 135 -12.18 -0.94 6.44
C THR A 135 -11.62 0.41 6.88
N ASN A 136 -11.92 1.47 6.13
CA ASN A 136 -11.52 2.83 6.48
C ASN A 136 -12.04 3.23 7.89
N THR A 137 -13.27 2.85 8.23
CA THR A 137 -13.82 3.06 9.58
C THR A 137 -12.96 2.38 10.64
N LYS A 138 -12.52 1.14 10.42
CA LYS A 138 -11.67 0.43 11.39
C LYS A 138 -10.30 1.08 11.48
N LEU A 139 -9.67 1.42 10.37
CA LEU A 139 -8.37 2.09 10.35
C LEU A 139 -8.43 3.43 11.11
N THR A 140 -9.45 4.25 10.85
CA THR A 140 -9.64 5.55 11.52
C THR A 140 -9.89 5.38 13.02
N LYS A 141 -10.69 4.38 13.44
CA LYS A 141 -10.92 4.08 14.86
C LYS A 141 -9.66 3.63 15.58
N GLU A 142 -8.88 2.73 14.97
CA GLU A 142 -7.62 2.28 15.57
C GLU A 142 -6.58 3.41 15.65
N LEU A 143 -6.52 4.26 14.63
CA LEU A 143 -5.67 5.45 14.63
C LEU A 143 -6.05 6.42 15.75
N ALA A 144 -7.34 6.69 15.92
CA ALA A 144 -7.84 7.56 16.99
C ALA A 144 -7.55 6.98 18.38
N ARG A 145 -7.70 5.65 18.53
CA ARG A 145 -7.38 4.95 19.78
C ARG A 145 -5.90 5.04 20.13
N VAL A 146 -5.01 4.86 19.16
CA VAL A 146 -3.56 4.94 19.36
C VAL A 146 -3.11 6.37 19.69
N LEU A 147 -3.77 7.36 19.10
CA LEU A 147 -3.49 8.78 19.35
C LEU A 147 -4.21 9.32 20.63
N ASP A 148 -4.97 8.48 21.31
CA ASP A 148 -5.81 8.86 22.46
C ASP A 148 -6.73 10.07 22.13
N ARG A 149 -7.51 9.94 21.04
CA ARG A 149 -8.43 10.97 20.57
C ARG A 149 -9.82 10.41 20.30
N PRO A 150 -10.88 11.07 20.76
CA PRO A 150 -12.24 10.63 20.48
C PRO A 150 -12.62 10.86 19.02
N LEU A 151 -13.47 9.99 18.48
CA LEU A 151 -14.15 10.17 17.20
C LEU A 151 -15.63 10.47 17.46
N TRP A 152 -16.00 11.71 17.37
CA TRP A 152 -17.38 12.19 17.60
C TRP A 152 -18.00 12.81 16.34
N MET A 153 -17.16 13.11 15.34
CA MET A 153 -17.62 13.68 14.07
C MET A 153 -18.29 12.62 13.19
N PRO A 154 -19.37 12.97 12.49
CA PRO A 154 -19.94 12.12 11.46
C PRO A 154 -18.95 11.90 10.32
N ASN A 155 -19.16 10.82 9.54
CA ASN A 155 -18.30 10.52 8.39
C ASN A 155 -18.17 11.72 7.44
N VAL A 156 -16.97 11.96 6.95
CA VAL A 156 -16.70 13.03 5.97
C VAL A 156 -17.33 12.66 4.62
N PRO A 157 -18.31 13.39 4.11
CA PRO A 157 -18.96 13.05 2.84
C PRO A 157 -17.95 13.05 1.67
N ALA A 158 -18.11 12.11 0.74
CA ALA A 158 -17.21 11.96 -0.41
C ALA A 158 -17.10 13.24 -1.25
N PHE A 159 -18.18 14.05 -1.35
CA PHE A 159 -18.16 15.29 -2.12
C PHE A 159 -17.21 16.34 -1.49
N VAL A 160 -17.09 16.39 -0.15
CA VAL A 160 -16.16 17.31 0.54
C VAL A 160 -14.72 16.95 0.16
N LEU A 161 -14.40 15.65 0.14
CA LEU A 161 -13.07 15.19 -0.27
C LEU A 161 -12.76 15.52 -1.73
N LYS A 162 -13.75 15.37 -2.62
CA LYS A 162 -13.59 15.75 -4.05
C LYS A 162 -13.31 17.22 -4.22
N VAL A 163 -13.93 18.08 -3.41
CA VAL A 163 -13.69 19.53 -3.45
C VAL A 163 -12.30 19.89 -2.91
N VAL A 164 -11.89 19.25 -1.79
CA VAL A 164 -10.62 19.58 -1.10
C VAL A 164 -9.41 18.93 -1.79
N LEU A 165 -9.53 17.69 -2.24
CA LEU A 165 -8.43 16.87 -2.76
C LEU A 165 -8.50 16.64 -4.28
N GLY A 166 -9.58 17.05 -4.93
CA GLY A 166 -9.76 16.86 -6.37
C GLY A 166 -9.65 15.40 -6.77
N LYS A 167 -8.86 15.10 -7.81
CA LYS A 167 -8.64 13.73 -8.31
C LYS A 167 -7.95 12.80 -7.29
N MET A 168 -7.21 13.35 -6.33
CA MET A 168 -6.58 12.55 -5.27
C MET A 168 -7.60 11.88 -4.33
N SER A 169 -8.84 12.38 -4.27
CA SER A 169 -9.91 11.77 -3.48
C SER A 169 -10.24 10.35 -3.91
N THR A 170 -10.05 10.01 -5.19
CA THR A 170 -10.29 8.67 -5.72
C THR A 170 -9.41 7.62 -5.02
N LEU A 171 -8.14 7.95 -4.76
CA LEU A 171 -7.22 7.06 -4.04
C LEU A 171 -7.68 6.73 -2.62
N LEU A 172 -8.30 7.70 -1.94
CA LEU A 172 -8.77 7.53 -0.56
C LEU A 172 -10.15 6.86 -0.47
N LEU A 173 -10.94 6.97 -1.54
CA LEU A 173 -12.29 6.41 -1.61
C LEU A 173 -12.32 5.03 -2.25
N ALA A 174 -11.29 4.64 -2.99
CA ALA A 174 -11.19 3.33 -3.60
C ALA A 174 -11.20 2.22 -2.54
N SER A 175 -11.86 1.15 -2.86
CA SER A 175 -12.01 -0.04 -2.04
C SER A 175 -11.31 -1.20 -2.74
N GLN A 176 -10.19 -1.65 -2.19
CA GLN A 176 -9.41 -2.74 -2.75
C GLN A 176 -9.01 -3.68 -1.62
N ARG A 177 -9.60 -4.87 -1.62
CA ARG A 177 -9.25 -5.94 -0.70
C ARG A 177 -8.32 -6.90 -1.43
N VAL A 178 -7.05 -6.94 -1.01
CA VAL A 178 -5.97 -7.59 -1.76
C VAL A 178 -5.29 -8.66 -0.92
N SER A 179 -4.96 -9.78 -1.55
CA SER A 179 -4.27 -10.93 -0.96
C SER A 179 -2.76 -10.71 -0.91
N ASN A 180 -2.14 -11.13 0.19
CA ASN A 180 -0.69 -11.20 0.35
C ASN A 180 -0.17 -12.65 0.25
N LYS A 181 -1.03 -13.60 -0.04
CA LYS A 181 -0.77 -15.04 0.10
C LYS A 181 0.45 -15.49 -0.71
N LYS A 182 0.61 -14.97 -1.93
CA LYS A 182 1.72 -15.36 -2.81
C LYS A 182 3.09 -15.08 -2.20
N ILE A 183 3.30 -13.92 -1.58
CA ILE A 183 4.59 -13.59 -0.97
C ILE A 183 4.84 -14.38 0.33
N GLU A 184 3.78 -14.74 1.07
CA GLU A 184 3.89 -15.65 2.21
C GLU A 184 4.26 -17.08 1.77
N GLU A 185 3.75 -17.55 0.63
CA GLU A 185 4.11 -18.85 0.04
C GLU A 185 5.59 -18.90 -0.39
N GLU A 186 6.18 -17.76 -0.75
CA GLU A 186 7.64 -17.64 -0.98
C GLU A 186 8.46 -17.65 0.32
N GLY A 187 7.80 -17.58 1.48
CA GLY A 187 8.45 -17.63 2.80
C GLY A 187 8.64 -16.27 3.47
N PHE A 188 8.10 -15.18 2.92
CA PHE A 188 8.15 -13.88 3.59
C PHE A 188 7.27 -13.85 4.83
N ALA A 189 7.82 -13.41 5.96
CA ALA A 189 7.12 -13.30 7.23
C ALA A 189 6.90 -11.82 7.60
N PHE A 190 5.62 -11.41 7.72
CA PHE A 190 5.28 -10.06 8.17
C PHE A 190 5.52 -9.89 9.68
N GLN A 191 6.14 -8.78 10.06
CA GLN A 191 6.28 -8.37 11.46
C GLN A 191 4.96 -7.76 11.98
N TYR A 192 4.26 -7.01 11.16
CA TYR A 192 3.03 -6.30 11.51
C TYR A 192 1.82 -6.89 10.77
N THR A 193 1.18 -7.88 11.37
CA THR A 193 -0.03 -8.50 10.80
C THR A 193 -1.33 -7.84 11.27
N ASN A 194 -1.27 -6.98 12.28
CA ASN A 194 -2.43 -6.30 12.87
C ASN A 194 -2.25 -4.78 12.82
N VAL A 195 -3.24 -4.09 12.25
CA VAL A 195 -3.20 -2.63 12.06
C VAL A 195 -3.02 -1.84 13.37
N CYS A 196 -3.58 -2.34 14.48
CA CYS A 196 -3.40 -1.68 15.77
C CYS A 196 -1.93 -1.76 16.25
N GLN A 197 -1.27 -2.91 16.07
CA GLN A 197 0.15 -3.06 16.39
C GLN A 197 1.01 -2.16 15.51
N ALA A 198 0.74 -2.14 14.20
CA ALA A 198 1.43 -1.29 13.24
C ALA A 198 1.29 0.20 13.58
N LEU A 199 0.10 0.66 13.95
CA LEU A 199 -0.11 2.06 14.35
C LEU A 199 0.56 2.39 15.68
N LYS A 200 0.56 1.45 16.63
CA LYS A 200 1.27 1.63 17.91
C LYS A 200 2.77 1.76 17.70
N SER A 201 3.41 0.89 16.92
CA SER A 201 4.84 0.99 16.66
C SER A 201 5.23 2.32 16.04
N ILE A 202 4.36 2.89 15.18
CA ILE A 202 4.59 4.18 14.52
C ILE A 202 4.47 5.37 15.49
N TYR A 203 3.57 5.32 16.50
CA TYR A 203 3.23 6.47 17.33
C TYR A 203 3.67 6.36 18.79
N THR A 204 3.97 5.15 19.32
CA THR A 204 4.39 4.96 20.73
C THR A 204 5.89 4.80 20.92
N SER A 205 6.68 4.64 19.87
CA SER A 205 8.15 4.58 19.95
C SER A 205 8.80 5.86 20.47
N GLU A 206 8.03 6.91 20.79
CA GLU A 206 8.56 8.20 21.29
C GLU A 206 8.65 8.29 22.81
N GLU A 207 7.96 7.45 23.58
CA GLU A 207 7.97 7.59 25.04
C GLU A 207 9.22 6.96 25.71
N GLU A 208 10.01 6.20 24.96
CA GLU A 208 11.24 5.55 25.47
C GLU A 208 12.54 6.29 25.13
N GLY A 209 12.47 7.46 24.51
CA GLY A 209 13.62 8.21 23.98
C GLY A 209 13.83 9.61 24.59
N VAL A 210 13.31 9.89 25.81
CA VAL A 210 13.59 11.16 26.54
C VAL A 210 14.27 10.87 27.85
#